data_72ac8984a925f786b823f289baf08ae4
#
_entry.id   72ac8984a925f786b823f289baf08ae4
#
_cell.length_a   1.000
_cell.length_b   1.000
_cell.length_c   1.000
_cell.angle_alpha   90.00
_cell.angle_beta   90.00
_cell.angle_gamma   90.00
#
_symmetry.space_group_name_H-M   'P 1'
#
loop_
_entity.id
_entity.type
_entity.pdbx_description
1 polymer ?
#
loop_
_entity_poly.entity_id
_entity_poly.type
_entity_poly.pdbx_seq_one_letter_code
_entity_poly.pdbx_strand_id
1 'polypeptide(L)'
;MLAVWLSRISHCRGFGVQSPSAYAFIRYVINEHYPYYAYDDMLKAWPDIKGLRLKLCRLYFRLANFAQAQQWTWCGTLPEAEKQHIGRGCHNTKVETTQASQPSQPAMLSAIHANTTVGIVSLSATEDERQTFAEQFVSAKACNRDNGNALASAGNEEKTMLIIEGIGHDTTAKAIWQKLVNDRRVGITFDLYYCGIAFFDKRFKQNYIVNF
;
A
#
# COMPACT_ATOMS: atom_id res chain seq x y z
N MET A 1 -1.95 -9.33 -18.70
CA MET A 1 -2.51 -9.86 -17.42
C MET A 1 -2.58 -11.38 -17.38
N LEU A 2 -3.14 -12.07 -18.39
CA LEU A 2 -3.29 -13.54 -18.37
C LEU A 2 -1.96 -14.30 -18.19
N ALA A 3 -0.90 -13.91 -18.89
CA ALA A 3 0.41 -14.57 -18.77
C ALA A 3 1.02 -14.45 -17.37
N VAL A 4 0.89 -13.28 -16.73
CA VAL A 4 1.34 -13.06 -15.36
C VAL A 4 0.51 -13.91 -14.38
N TRP A 5 -0.81 -13.96 -14.58
CA TRP A 5 -1.70 -14.78 -13.76
C TRP A 5 -1.35 -16.26 -13.86
N LEU A 6 -1.11 -16.77 -15.06
CA LEU A 6 -0.71 -18.17 -15.29
C LEU A 6 0.64 -18.50 -14.64
N SER A 7 1.62 -17.61 -14.71
CA SER A 7 2.94 -17.82 -14.09
C SER A 7 2.90 -17.86 -12.55
N ARG A 8 1.84 -17.33 -11.95
CA ARG A 8 1.65 -17.23 -10.50
C ARG A 8 0.50 -18.09 -9.98
N ILE A 9 0.01 -19.04 -10.77
CA ILE A 9 -1.19 -19.84 -10.41
C ILE A 9 -1.02 -20.65 -9.13
N SER A 10 0.20 -21.08 -8.81
CA SER A 10 0.53 -21.76 -7.54
C SER A 10 0.41 -20.88 -6.29
N HIS A 11 0.35 -19.55 -6.47
CA HIS A 11 0.25 -18.57 -5.38
C HIS A 11 -1.16 -17.97 -5.25
N CYS A 12 -2.18 -18.69 -5.72
CA CYS A 12 -3.57 -18.24 -5.65
C CYS A 12 -4.13 -18.38 -4.24
N ARG A 13 -4.88 -17.36 -3.80
CA ARG A 13 -5.75 -17.39 -2.61
C ARG A 13 -5.06 -17.81 -1.31
N GLY A 14 -3.74 -17.59 -1.17
CA GLY A 14 -2.99 -17.93 0.03
C GLY A 14 -2.66 -19.42 0.16
N PHE A 15 -2.69 -20.19 -0.91
CA PHE A 15 -2.25 -21.58 -0.88
C PHE A 15 -0.79 -21.67 -0.39
N GLY A 16 -0.53 -22.54 0.60
CA GLY A 16 0.78 -22.73 1.22
C GLY A 16 1.18 -21.67 2.25
N VAL A 17 0.33 -20.69 2.55
CA VAL A 17 0.60 -19.67 3.59
C VAL A 17 0.27 -20.23 4.97
N GLN A 18 1.29 -20.39 5.80
CA GLN A 18 1.13 -20.97 7.16
C GLN A 18 0.71 -19.94 8.22
N SER A 19 1.02 -18.65 8.01
CA SER A 19 0.63 -17.59 8.95
C SER A 19 -0.88 -17.29 8.86
N PRO A 20 -1.66 -17.47 9.92
CA PRO A 20 -3.10 -17.20 9.91
C PRO A 20 -3.44 -15.75 9.54
N SER A 21 -2.66 -14.78 10.06
CA SER A 21 -2.87 -13.36 9.77
C SER A 21 -2.53 -13.01 8.32
N ALA A 22 -1.45 -13.56 7.76
CA ALA A 22 -1.11 -13.37 6.36
C ALA A 22 -2.13 -14.05 5.43
N TYR A 23 -2.57 -15.26 5.78
CA TYR A 23 -3.64 -15.95 5.06
C TYR A 23 -4.94 -15.13 5.06
N ALA A 24 -5.35 -14.62 6.22
CA ALA A 24 -6.54 -13.78 6.33
C ALA A 24 -6.42 -12.50 5.49
N PHE A 25 -5.26 -11.83 5.49
CA PHE A 25 -5.02 -10.66 4.68
C PHE A 25 -5.09 -10.96 3.18
N ILE A 26 -4.47 -12.06 2.72
CA ILE A 26 -4.56 -12.49 1.32
C ILE A 26 -6.00 -12.80 0.94
N ARG A 27 -6.71 -13.54 1.79
CA ARG A 27 -8.05 -14.03 1.49
C ARG A 27 -9.12 -12.96 1.52
N TYR A 28 -9.07 -12.08 2.52
CA TYR A 28 -10.14 -11.15 2.85
C TYR A 28 -9.82 -9.68 2.54
N VAL A 29 -8.60 -9.38 2.07
CA VAL A 29 -8.23 -8.03 1.62
C VAL A 29 -7.71 -8.06 0.19
N ILE A 30 -6.67 -8.84 -0.11
CA ILE A 30 -6.07 -8.84 -1.46
C ILE A 30 -7.03 -9.50 -2.47
N ASN A 31 -7.49 -10.71 -2.19
CA ASN A 31 -8.32 -11.54 -3.10
C ASN A 31 -9.81 -11.57 -2.69
N GLU A 32 -10.27 -10.53 -2.02
CA GLU A 32 -11.67 -10.35 -1.67
C GLU A 32 -12.50 -10.08 -2.92
N HIS A 33 -13.59 -10.82 -3.08
CA HIS A 33 -14.53 -10.71 -4.20
C HIS A 33 -15.95 -10.32 -3.74
N TYR A 34 -16.08 -9.84 -2.51
CA TYR A 34 -17.39 -9.42 -1.99
C TYR A 34 -17.93 -8.24 -2.82
N PRO A 35 -19.21 -8.27 -3.23
CA PRO A 35 -19.83 -7.21 -4.01
C PRO A 35 -20.22 -6.03 -3.09
N TYR A 36 -19.26 -5.16 -2.78
CA TYR A 36 -19.56 -3.96 -2.00
C TYR A 36 -20.45 -3.01 -2.78
N TYR A 37 -21.49 -2.47 -2.17
CA TYR A 37 -22.38 -1.48 -2.79
C TYR A 37 -21.62 -0.27 -3.36
N ALA A 38 -20.56 0.16 -2.68
CA ALA A 38 -19.70 1.24 -3.15
C ALA A 38 -19.09 0.97 -4.53
N TYR A 39 -18.92 -0.28 -4.95
CA TYR A 39 -18.34 -0.60 -6.26
C TYR A 39 -19.27 -0.21 -7.43
N ASP A 40 -20.58 -0.37 -7.26
CA ASP A 40 -21.55 0.00 -8.28
C ASP A 40 -21.65 1.52 -8.43
N ASP A 41 -21.59 2.25 -7.32
CA ASP A 41 -21.56 3.72 -7.32
C ASP A 41 -20.28 4.26 -7.97
N MET A 42 -19.13 3.61 -7.66
CA MET A 42 -17.85 3.98 -8.27
C MET A 42 -17.81 3.70 -9.77
N LEU A 43 -18.39 2.59 -10.22
CA LEU A 43 -18.48 2.27 -11.66
C LEU A 43 -19.36 3.27 -12.42
N LYS A 44 -20.44 3.76 -11.80
CA LYS A 44 -21.28 4.81 -12.38
C LYS A 44 -20.55 6.15 -12.44
N ALA A 45 -19.82 6.50 -11.39
CA ALA A 45 -19.05 7.75 -11.32
C ALA A 45 -17.84 7.76 -12.28
N TRP A 46 -17.23 6.59 -12.50
CA TRP A 46 -16.00 6.43 -13.29
C TRP A 46 -16.12 5.30 -14.31
N PRO A 47 -16.99 5.40 -15.33
CA PRO A 47 -17.26 4.29 -16.28
C PRO A 47 -16.05 3.93 -17.16
N ASP A 48 -15.10 4.85 -17.31
CA ASP A 48 -13.91 4.67 -18.13
C ASP A 48 -12.79 3.88 -17.41
N ILE A 49 -12.90 3.71 -16.09
CA ILE A 49 -11.91 2.95 -15.33
C ILE A 49 -12.17 1.45 -15.50
N LYS A 50 -11.24 0.76 -16.16
CA LYS A 50 -11.35 -0.67 -16.50
C LYS A 50 -10.05 -1.42 -16.24
N GLY A 51 -10.10 -2.73 -16.30
CA GLY A 51 -8.93 -3.60 -16.27
C GLY A 51 -8.11 -3.47 -14.98
N LEU A 52 -6.80 -3.28 -15.14
CA LEU A 52 -5.86 -3.21 -14.02
C LEU A 52 -6.15 -2.04 -13.09
N ARG A 53 -6.44 -0.85 -13.65
CA ARG A 53 -6.70 0.34 -12.83
C ARG A 53 -7.92 0.15 -11.93
N LEU A 54 -9.01 -0.41 -12.44
CA LEU A 54 -10.19 -0.73 -11.63
C LEU A 54 -9.84 -1.73 -10.51
N LYS A 55 -9.01 -2.71 -10.83
CA LYS A 55 -8.56 -3.71 -9.87
C LYS A 55 -7.75 -3.09 -8.73
N LEU A 56 -6.83 -2.17 -9.05
CA LEU A 56 -6.06 -1.42 -8.05
C LEU A 56 -6.96 -0.48 -7.23
N CYS A 57 -7.89 0.25 -7.84
CA CYS A 57 -8.85 1.09 -7.12
C CYS A 57 -9.65 0.28 -6.09
N ARG A 58 -10.15 -0.90 -6.48
CA ARG A 58 -10.86 -1.81 -5.55
C ARG A 58 -9.94 -2.35 -4.45
N LEU A 59 -8.66 -2.58 -4.75
CA LEU A 59 -7.67 -2.95 -3.73
C LEU A 59 -7.47 -1.80 -2.73
N TYR A 60 -7.33 -0.56 -3.18
CA TYR A 60 -7.20 0.60 -2.29
C TYR A 60 -8.42 0.79 -1.40
N PHE A 61 -9.63 0.60 -1.93
CA PHE A 61 -10.84 0.55 -1.11
C PHE A 61 -10.73 -0.48 0.02
N ARG A 62 -10.35 -1.72 -0.31
CA ARG A 62 -10.24 -2.80 0.69
C ARG A 62 -9.11 -2.56 1.69
N LEU A 63 -7.98 -2.00 1.23
CA LEU A 63 -6.87 -1.63 2.10
C LEU A 63 -7.27 -0.51 3.06
N ALA A 64 -8.04 0.48 2.61
CA ALA A 64 -8.56 1.54 3.47
C ALA A 64 -9.53 0.98 4.53
N ASN A 65 -10.45 0.10 4.11
CA ASN A 65 -11.35 -0.60 5.02
C ASN A 65 -10.59 -1.48 6.04
N PHE A 66 -9.52 -2.13 5.61
CA PHE A 66 -8.70 -2.95 6.49
C PHE A 66 -7.85 -2.11 7.44
N ALA A 67 -7.19 -1.08 6.94
CA ALA A 67 -6.26 -0.26 7.72
C ALA A 67 -6.97 0.62 8.75
N GLN A 68 -8.16 1.17 8.40
CA GLN A 68 -8.90 2.16 9.19
C GLN A 68 -8.01 3.34 9.62
N ALA A 69 -7.03 3.68 8.76
CA ALA A 69 -6.02 4.67 9.04
C ALA A 69 -6.53 6.09 8.80
N GLN A 70 -6.21 7.01 9.70
CA GLN A 70 -6.63 8.40 9.59
C GLN A 70 -5.92 9.14 8.47
N GLN A 71 -4.65 8.81 8.20
CA GLN A 71 -3.85 9.53 7.23
C GLN A 71 -3.07 8.59 6.29
N TRP A 72 -3.26 8.85 5.00
CA TRP A 72 -2.47 8.27 3.91
C TRP A 72 -1.65 9.35 3.24
N THR A 73 -0.43 9.00 2.81
CA THR A 73 0.41 9.88 2.01
C THR A 73 0.67 9.25 0.65
N TRP A 74 0.34 10.00 -0.40
CA TRP A 74 0.50 9.58 -1.79
C TRP A 74 1.70 10.29 -2.42
N CYS A 75 2.71 9.56 -2.84
CA CYS A 75 3.84 10.08 -3.59
C CYS A 75 3.49 10.15 -5.08
N GLY A 76 3.45 11.36 -5.62
CA GLY A 76 3.07 11.65 -7.00
C GLY A 76 1.67 12.25 -7.14
N THR A 77 1.14 12.24 -8.36
CA THR A 77 -0.21 12.73 -8.66
C THR A 77 -1.25 11.72 -8.19
N LEU A 78 -2.15 12.16 -7.32
CA LEU A 78 -3.28 11.36 -6.84
C LEU A 78 -4.48 11.54 -7.77
N PRO A 79 -4.89 10.53 -8.52
CA PRO A 79 -6.08 10.62 -9.34
C PRO A 79 -7.34 10.60 -8.46
N GLU A 80 -8.38 11.36 -8.86
CA GLU A 80 -9.59 11.51 -8.06
C GLU A 80 -10.34 10.19 -7.84
N ALA A 81 -10.31 9.29 -8.80
CA ALA A 81 -10.95 7.99 -8.66
C ALA A 81 -10.32 7.12 -7.55
N GLU A 82 -8.99 7.08 -7.48
CA GLU A 82 -8.24 6.38 -6.44
C GLU A 82 -8.53 7.00 -5.07
N LYS A 83 -8.54 8.34 -4.98
CA LYS A 83 -8.89 9.08 -3.77
C LYS A 83 -10.30 8.73 -3.27
N GLN A 84 -11.28 8.71 -4.17
CA GLN A 84 -12.66 8.35 -3.82
C GLN A 84 -12.80 6.89 -3.38
N HIS A 85 -12.10 5.96 -4.01
CA HIS A 85 -12.10 4.57 -3.56
C HIS A 85 -11.53 4.42 -2.15
N ILE A 86 -10.44 5.11 -1.83
CA ILE A 86 -9.87 5.14 -0.48
C ILE A 86 -10.89 5.71 0.52
N GLY A 87 -11.46 6.88 0.22
CA GLY A 87 -12.45 7.53 1.08
C GLY A 87 -13.74 6.74 1.29
N ARG A 88 -14.17 5.96 0.27
CA ARG A 88 -15.31 5.04 0.42
C ARG A 88 -14.97 3.79 1.23
N GLY A 89 -13.71 3.35 1.21
CA GLY A 89 -13.23 2.27 2.07
C GLY A 89 -13.14 2.67 3.55
N CYS A 90 -12.75 3.91 3.83
CA CYS A 90 -12.73 4.48 5.18
C CYS A 90 -12.99 5.98 5.14
N HIS A 91 -14.15 6.41 5.65
CA HIS A 91 -14.58 7.81 5.63
C HIS A 91 -13.67 8.76 6.42
N ASN A 92 -12.97 8.24 7.43
CA ASN A 92 -12.08 9.04 8.27
C ASN A 92 -10.68 9.21 7.66
N THR A 93 -10.37 8.53 6.56
CA THR A 93 -9.06 8.60 5.92
C THR A 93 -8.91 9.90 5.13
N LYS A 94 -7.88 10.68 5.47
CA LYS A 94 -7.40 11.80 4.68
C LYS A 94 -6.23 11.34 3.82
N VAL A 95 -6.25 11.68 2.54
CA VAL A 95 -5.15 11.38 1.62
C VAL A 95 -4.46 12.68 1.23
N GLU A 96 -3.19 12.79 1.57
CA GLU A 96 -2.35 13.93 1.21
C GLU A 96 -1.34 13.53 0.14
N THR A 97 -0.96 14.46 -0.73
CA THR A 97 0.03 14.25 -1.79
C THR A 97 1.34 14.90 -1.44
N THR A 98 2.46 14.29 -1.86
CA THR A 98 3.79 14.88 -1.68
C THR A 98 4.12 15.95 -2.72
N GLN A 99 3.28 16.18 -3.72
CA GLN A 99 3.53 17.22 -4.71
C GLN A 99 3.52 18.59 -4.05
N ALA A 100 4.71 19.12 -3.85
CA ALA A 100 4.91 20.49 -3.40
C ALA A 100 4.37 21.46 -4.45
N SER A 101 3.42 22.29 -4.07
CA SER A 101 2.92 23.39 -4.89
C SER A 101 3.94 24.52 -5.08
N GLN A 102 5.17 24.39 -4.60
CA GLN A 102 6.25 25.39 -4.79
C GLN A 102 7.66 24.82 -4.66
N PRO A 103 8.62 25.25 -5.54
CA PRO A 103 9.99 24.74 -5.59
C PRO A 103 10.96 25.31 -4.52
N SER A 104 10.49 25.96 -3.48
CA SER A 104 11.35 26.74 -2.57
C SER A 104 11.45 26.28 -1.11
N GLN A 105 10.94 25.08 -0.77
CA GLN A 105 11.12 24.59 0.61
C GLN A 105 11.52 23.11 0.67
N PRO A 106 12.34 22.71 1.66
CA PRO A 106 12.63 21.30 1.95
C PRO A 106 11.40 20.62 2.59
N ALA A 107 10.23 20.78 1.96
CA ALA A 107 8.92 20.35 2.46
C ALA A 107 8.69 18.84 2.33
N MET A 108 9.56 18.10 1.64
CA MET A 108 9.40 16.64 1.53
C MET A 108 9.50 15.92 2.87
N LEU A 109 10.31 16.40 3.80
CA LEU A 109 10.48 15.79 5.13
C LEU A 109 9.28 16.01 6.06
N SER A 110 8.52 17.10 5.86
CA SER A 110 7.33 17.38 6.66
C SER A 110 6.07 16.64 6.18
N ALA A 111 6.07 16.13 4.94
CA ALA A 111 4.90 15.45 4.36
C ALA A 111 4.68 14.03 4.91
N ILE A 112 5.74 13.35 5.38
CA ILE A 112 5.58 12.10 6.10
C ILE A 112 5.40 12.43 7.58
N HIS A 113 4.19 12.88 7.92
CA HIS A 113 3.85 13.15 9.32
C HIS A 113 4.04 11.91 10.18
N ALA A 114 4.39 12.13 11.45
CA ALA A 114 4.49 11.04 12.43
C ALA A 114 3.22 10.15 12.44
N ASN A 115 2.07 10.73 12.10
CA ASN A 115 0.77 10.07 12.06
C ASN A 115 0.44 9.38 10.72
N THR A 116 1.27 9.47 9.67
CA THR A 116 1.01 8.76 8.41
C THR A 116 1.10 7.26 8.65
N THR A 117 0.01 6.56 8.46
CA THR A 117 -0.06 5.10 8.66
C THR A 117 0.16 4.34 7.36
N VAL A 118 -0.26 4.91 6.22
CA VAL A 118 -0.14 4.27 4.91
C VAL A 118 0.55 5.20 3.93
N GLY A 119 1.63 4.72 3.30
CA GLY A 119 2.31 5.39 2.20
C GLY A 119 2.03 4.68 0.87
N ILE A 120 1.89 5.45 -0.21
CA ILE A 120 1.80 4.93 -1.57
C ILE A 120 2.85 5.60 -2.43
N VAL A 121 3.68 4.80 -3.08
CA VAL A 121 4.62 5.24 -4.12
C VAL A 121 3.98 4.96 -5.47
N SER A 122 3.51 6.00 -6.14
CA SER A 122 2.85 5.89 -7.43
C SER A 122 3.84 5.99 -8.59
N LEU A 123 3.50 5.35 -9.70
CA LEU A 123 4.24 5.46 -10.97
C LEU A 123 4.17 6.87 -11.58
N SER A 124 3.27 7.73 -11.13
CA SER A 124 3.16 9.13 -11.57
C SER A 124 4.24 10.04 -11.00
N ALA A 125 4.94 9.62 -9.93
CA ALA A 125 6.07 10.35 -9.37
C ALA A 125 7.36 10.08 -10.15
N THR A 126 8.31 11.03 -10.12
CA THR A 126 9.65 10.83 -10.69
C THR A 126 10.43 9.75 -9.94
N GLU A 127 11.46 9.21 -10.57
CA GLU A 127 12.28 8.15 -9.96
C GLU A 127 12.91 8.59 -8.64
N ASP A 128 13.43 9.82 -8.60
CA ASP A 128 14.05 10.38 -7.39
C ASP A 128 13.03 10.60 -6.27
N GLU A 129 11.84 11.11 -6.60
CA GLU A 129 10.75 11.27 -5.63
C GLU A 129 10.33 9.92 -5.04
N ARG A 130 10.16 8.90 -5.87
CA ARG A 130 9.79 7.55 -5.43
C ARG A 130 10.81 6.95 -4.48
N GLN A 131 12.11 7.07 -4.83
CA GLN A 131 13.18 6.55 -4.00
C GLN A 131 13.28 7.30 -2.68
N THR A 132 13.31 8.63 -2.73
CA THR A 132 13.39 9.50 -1.55
C THR A 132 12.22 9.24 -0.60
N PHE A 133 10.99 9.20 -1.13
CA PHE A 133 9.80 8.95 -0.33
C PHE A 133 9.86 7.58 0.37
N ALA A 134 10.22 6.52 -0.35
CA ALA A 134 10.31 5.18 0.22
C ALA A 134 11.36 5.11 1.34
N GLU A 135 12.55 5.69 1.16
CA GLU A 135 13.61 5.72 2.16
C GLU A 135 13.21 6.54 3.41
N GLN A 136 12.57 7.68 3.22
CA GLN A 136 12.05 8.50 4.31
C GLN A 136 10.94 7.80 5.09
N PHE A 137 10.00 7.16 4.39
CA PHE A 137 8.93 6.41 5.03
C PHE A 137 9.47 5.28 5.91
N VAL A 138 10.40 4.48 5.36
CA VAL A 138 11.07 3.41 6.12
C VAL A 138 11.79 3.97 7.35
N SER A 139 12.52 5.07 7.19
CA SER A 139 13.27 5.68 8.29
C SER A 139 12.36 6.23 9.39
N ALA A 140 11.29 6.93 9.01
CA ALA A 140 10.31 7.47 9.96
C ALA A 140 9.59 6.38 10.76
N LYS A 141 9.26 5.25 10.11
CA LYS A 141 8.53 4.15 10.78
C LYS A 141 9.45 3.23 11.60
N ALA A 142 10.73 3.14 11.23
CA ALA A 142 11.72 2.40 12.01
C ALA A 142 12.02 3.06 13.37
N CYS A 143 12.15 4.39 13.42
CA CYS A 143 12.40 5.11 14.67
C CYS A 143 11.28 4.90 15.71
N ASN A 144 10.03 4.75 15.27
CA ASN A 144 8.91 4.49 16.18
C ASN A 144 8.94 3.06 16.77
N ARG A 145 9.65 2.14 16.12
CA ARG A 145 9.80 0.75 16.58
C ARG A 145 10.78 0.62 17.74
N ASP A 146 11.85 1.43 17.74
CA ASP A 146 12.94 1.33 18.72
C ASP A 146 12.68 2.17 19.99
N ASN A 147 11.85 3.20 19.91
CA ASN A 147 11.61 4.15 21.00
C ASN A 147 10.62 3.67 22.07
N GLY A 148 10.29 2.39 22.16
CA GLY A 148 9.67 1.76 23.33
C GLY A 148 8.42 2.43 23.92
N ASN A 149 7.83 3.45 23.29
CA ASN A 149 6.57 4.06 23.70
C ASN A 149 5.40 3.12 23.37
N ALA A 150 5.45 1.94 23.98
CA ALA A 150 4.36 0.98 24.05
C ALA A 150 3.31 1.46 25.07
N LEU A 151 2.79 2.66 24.89
CA LEU A 151 1.46 3.05 25.36
C LEU A 151 0.51 2.99 24.15
N ALA A 152 0.66 1.93 23.34
CA ALA A 152 -0.40 1.50 22.45
C ALA A 152 -1.46 0.82 23.31
N SER A 153 -2.54 1.54 23.56
CA SER A 153 -3.79 0.97 24.07
C SER A 153 -4.08 -0.34 23.32
N ALA A 154 -4.17 -1.42 24.06
CA ALA A 154 -4.55 -2.73 23.57
C ALA A 154 -5.84 -2.61 22.73
N GLY A 155 -5.74 -2.71 21.41
CA GLY A 155 -6.92 -2.73 20.54
C GLY A 155 -6.75 -2.19 19.11
N ASN A 156 -5.84 -1.26 18.85
CA ASN A 156 -5.60 -0.72 17.49
C ASN A 156 -4.10 -0.55 17.26
N GLU A 157 -3.38 -1.64 17.04
CA GLU A 157 -2.06 -1.52 16.41
C GLU A 157 -2.30 -0.95 15.00
N GLU A 158 -1.90 0.30 14.80
CA GLU A 158 -1.98 0.97 13.50
C GLU A 158 -1.24 0.10 12.47
N LYS A 159 -1.99 -0.36 11.48
CA LYS A 159 -1.48 -1.23 10.42
C LYS A 159 -0.64 -0.41 9.44
N THR A 160 0.55 -0.02 9.87
CA THR A 160 1.48 0.78 9.07
C THR A 160 1.97 -0.02 7.87
N MET A 161 1.74 0.52 6.67
CA MET A 161 2.15 -0.14 5.43
C MET A 161 2.64 0.85 4.38
N LEU A 162 3.54 0.36 3.52
CA LEU A 162 4.00 1.06 2.32
C LEU A 162 3.60 0.24 1.09
N ILE A 163 2.95 0.90 0.13
CA ILE A 163 2.51 0.30 -1.13
C ILE A 163 3.38 0.87 -2.24
N ILE A 164 3.97 0.01 -3.07
CA ILE A 164 4.77 0.41 -4.23
C ILE A 164 4.05 -0.08 -5.49
N GLU A 165 3.63 0.84 -6.35
CA GLU A 165 3.05 0.48 -7.64
C GLU A 165 4.13 0.02 -8.62
N GLY A 166 3.78 -0.87 -9.54
CA GLY A 166 4.60 -1.21 -10.70
C GLY A 166 5.79 -2.14 -10.47
N ILE A 167 5.88 -2.82 -9.33
CA ILE A 167 7.06 -3.63 -8.94
C ILE A 167 7.44 -4.74 -9.95
N GLY A 168 6.50 -5.18 -10.79
CA GLY A 168 6.72 -6.25 -11.78
C GLY A 168 7.13 -5.74 -13.16
N HIS A 169 7.02 -4.44 -13.46
CA HIS A 169 7.26 -3.93 -14.82
C HIS A 169 8.02 -2.60 -14.88
N ASP A 170 8.16 -1.88 -13.78
CA ASP A 170 8.98 -0.67 -13.70
C ASP A 170 10.30 -0.97 -12.99
N THR A 171 11.42 -0.52 -13.55
CA THR A 171 12.76 -0.84 -13.05
C THR A 171 13.05 -0.19 -11.71
N THR A 172 12.65 1.05 -11.52
CA THR A 172 12.85 1.81 -10.28
C THR A 172 11.97 1.26 -9.16
N ALA A 173 10.68 1.00 -9.45
CA ALA A 173 9.77 0.38 -8.48
C ALA A 173 10.27 -1.01 -8.03
N LYS A 174 10.78 -1.79 -8.97
CA LYS A 174 11.38 -3.10 -8.68
C LYS A 174 12.62 -2.97 -7.77
N ALA A 175 13.49 -2.00 -8.03
CA ALA A 175 14.68 -1.76 -7.21
C ALA A 175 14.30 -1.32 -5.78
N ILE A 176 13.33 -0.40 -5.65
CA ILE A 176 12.78 0.01 -4.35
C ILE A 176 12.19 -1.20 -3.63
N TRP A 177 11.38 -2.00 -4.33
CA TRP A 177 10.76 -3.20 -3.77
C TRP A 177 11.78 -4.20 -3.25
N GLN A 178 12.85 -4.49 -4.01
CA GLN A 178 13.92 -5.38 -3.58
C GLN A 178 14.65 -4.87 -2.34
N LYS A 179 14.90 -3.56 -2.24
CA LYS A 179 15.45 -2.96 -1.02
C LYS A 179 14.53 -3.19 0.18
N LEU A 180 13.21 -2.97 0.03
CA LEU A 180 12.22 -3.19 1.10
C LEU A 180 12.16 -4.64 1.54
N VAL A 181 12.11 -5.58 0.59
CA VAL A 181 12.08 -7.02 0.87
C VAL A 181 13.30 -7.46 1.68
N ASN A 182 14.46 -6.84 1.47
CA ASN A 182 15.70 -7.17 2.19
C ASN A 182 15.89 -6.37 3.48
N ASP A 183 15.13 -5.30 3.71
CA ASP A 183 15.28 -4.45 4.89
C ASP A 183 14.77 -5.15 6.15
N ARG A 184 15.58 -5.19 7.20
CA ARG A 184 15.24 -5.80 8.49
C ARG A 184 14.13 -5.06 9.25
N ARG A 185 13.88 -3.81 8.90
CA ARG A 185 12.84 -2.97 9.50
C ARG A 185 11.45 -3.28 8.95
N VAL A 186 11.38 -3.99 7.84
CA VAL A 186 10.13 -4.46 7.22
C VAL A 186 9.80 -5.86 7.75
N GLY A 187 8.57 -6.06 8.16
CA GLY A 187 8.05 -7.34 8.65
C GLY A 187 7.56 -8.23 7.50
N ILE A 188 6.27 -8.18 7.21
CA ILE A 188 5.65 -9.01 6.17
C ILE A 188 5.53 -8.21 4.87
N THR A 189 5.83 -8.87 3.74
CA THR A 189 5.62 -8.29 2.41
C THR A 189 4.74 -9.18 1.54
N PHE A 190 3.95 -8.54 0.66
CA PHE A 190 3.10 -9.20 -0.32
C PHE A 190 3.42 -8.65 -1.72
N ASP A 191 3.99 -9.50 -2.57
CA ASP A 191 4.26 -9.20 -3.99
C ASP A 191 3.04 -9.60 -4.83
N LEU A 192 2.32 -8.61 -5.35
CA LEU A 192 1.15 -8.79 -6.21
C LEU A 192 1.48 -8.60 -7.70
N TYR A 193 2.75 -8.44 -8.06
CA TYR A 193 3.26 -8.09 -9.38
C TYR A 193 2.96 -6.64 -9.80
N TYR A 194 1.71 -6.22 -9.78
CA TYR A 194 1.30 -4.84 -10.16
C TYR A 194 1.56 -3.82 -9.04
N CYS A 195 1.57 -4.27 -7.82
CA CYS A 195 2.04 -3.51 -6.66
C CYS A 195 2.62 -4.45 -5.60
N GLY A 196 3.44 -3.90 -4.71
CA GLY A 196 3.93 -4.56 -3.51
C GLY A 196 3.38 -3.89 -2.27
N ILE A 197 3.08 -4.65 -1.22
CA ILE A 197 2.61 -4.15 0.07
C ILE A 197 3.59 -4.61 1.15
N ALA A 198 4.21 -3.66 1.86
CA ALA A 198 5.17 -3.92 2.93
C ALA A 198 4.63 -3.42 4.27
N PHE A 199 4.58 -4.28 5.29
CA PHE A 199 4.16 -3.95 6.65
C PHE A 199 5.34 -3.67 7.56
N PHE A 200 5.18 -2.71 8.47
CA PHE A 200 6.19 -2.26 9.44
C PHE A 200 5.84 -2.68 10.89
N ASP A 201 5.25 -3.84 11.01
CA ASP A 201 4.92 -4.42 12.32
C ASP A 201 6.06 -5.28 12.91
N LYS A 202 5.87 -5.75 14.15
CA LYS A 202 6.86 -6.56 14.87
C LYS A 202 6.86 -8.05 14.50
N ARG A 203 6.07 -8.46 13.50
CA ARG A 203 6.00 -9.86 13.07
C ARG A 203 7.32 -10.32 12.45
N PHE A 204 7.58 -11.62 12.52
CA PHE A 204 8.73 -12.21 11.83
C PHE A 204 8.69 -11.89 10.35
N LYS A 205 9.87 -11.60 9.79
CA LYS A 205 10.01 -11.29 8.38
C LYS A 205 9.56 -12.47 7.53
N GLN A 206 8.59 -12.21 6.66
CA GLN A 206 8.06 -13.17 5.70
C GLN A 206 7.70 -12.45 4.40
N ASN A 207 8.05 -13.07 3.28
CA ASN A 207 7.80 -12.52 1.96
C ASN A 207 6.85 -13.47 1.21
N TYR A 208 5.70 -12.96 0.79
CA TYR A 208 4.69 -13.72 0.08
C TYR A 208 4.55 -13.23 -1.36
N ILE A 209 4.54 -14.17 -2.31
CA ILE A 209 4.10 -13.91 -3.67
C ILE A 209 2.61 -14.26 -3.72
N VAL A 210 1.80 -13.35 -4.24
CA VAL A 210 0.35 -13.52 -4.31
C VAL A 210 -0.11 -13.31 -5.74
N ASN A 211 -0.90 -14.23 -6.25
CA ASN A 211 -1.58 -14.04 -7.52
C ASN A 211 -2.78 -13.12 -7.33
N PHE A 212 -2.71 -11.96 -7.99
CA PHE A 212 -3.67 -10.86 -7.82
C PHE A 212 -4.35 -10.53 -9.14
#